data_746dce27cb74d1f1346743ab17e52059
#
_entry.id   746dce27cb74d1f1346743ab17e52059
#
_cell.length_a   1.000
_cell.length_b   1.000
_cell.length_c   1.000
_cell.angle_alpha   90.00
_cell.angle_beta   90.00
_cell.angle_gamma   90.00
#
_symmetry.space_group_name_H-M   'P 1'
#
loop_
_entity.id
_entity.type
_entity.pdbx_description
1 polymer ?
#
loop_
_entity_poly.entity_id
_entity_poly.type
_entity_poly.pdbx_seq_one_letter_code
_entity_poly.pdbx_strand_id
1 'polypeptide(L)'
;MRRKKPDTKQYLKLLEILGKAGNESMGIPITKGKVETAKKVVIYGPEGIGKSTLASCFPDPVFIDTEGSTKELDVARYPTPGTWADIINCVKDCAQNAPCRTIVIDTADWAEMLCIKFTCAKCNVNGIEDVGYGKGYVYLSEYFSELLKACDKCIAAGINVVFTAHAFMRKFEQPDEMGAYDRWEMKLTKKDAPMLKEWADMVLFCNYKTNVITDQATKSKKATGGSRVMYAAHHPCWDAKNRYGLPDSMPMSFDEIAHLFTNTKQPELDYRVQLREYMNKHGIDQHDVISACGLGKESTNEDYKAALEYAKTLTGGK
;
A
#
# COMPACT_ATOMS: atom_id res chain seq x y z
N MET A 1 31.56 47.52 -6.54
CA MET A 1 32.14 46.42 -5.72
C MET A 1 32.52 45.25 -6.62
N ARG A 2 33.84 45.01 -6.81
CA ARG A 2 34.33 43.89 -7.65
C ARG A 2 34.31 42.60 -6.82
N ARG A 3 33.56 41.59 -7.26
CA ARG A 3 33.56 40.23 -6.65
C ARG A 3 34.93 39.62 -6.86
N LYS A 4 35.65 39.26 -5.76
CA LYS A 4 36.89 38.49 -5.79
C LYS A 4 36.61 37.11 -6.40
N LYS A 5 37.37 36.73 -7.45
CA LYS A 5 37.35 35.37 -7.97
C LYS A 5 37.93 34.43 -6.91
N PRO A 6 37.35 33.23 -6.73
CA PRO A 6 37.86 32.25 -5.80
C PRO A 6 39.28 31.80 -6.23
N ASP A 7 40.10 31.51 -5.23
CA ASP A 7 41.50 31.09 -5.41
C ASP A 7 41.56 29.76 -6.18
N THR A 8 42.20 29.80 -7.35
CA THR A 8 42.32 28.68 -8.28
C THR A 8 42.95 27.45 -7.63
N LYS A 9 43.84 27.62 -6.63
CA LYS A 9 44.44 26.53 -5.85
C LYS A 9 43.39 25.81 -4.96
N GLN A 10 42.49 26.54 -4.36
CA GLN A 10 41.40 25.94 -3.57
C GLN A 10 40.42 25.17 -4.44
N TYR A 11 40.14 25.68 -5.64
CA TYR A 11 39.22 25.02 -6.59
C TYR A 11 39.83 23.73 -7.14
N LEU A 12 41.13 23.72 -7.47
CA LEU A 12 41.86 22.52 -7.92
C LEU A 12 41.97 21.45 -6.82
N LYS A 13 42.16 21.85 -5.55
CA LYS A 13 42.19 20.93 -4.42
C LYS A 13 40.83 20.31 -4.14
N LEU A 14 39.73 21.05 -4.40
CA LEU A 14 38.34 20.54 -4.29
C LEU A 14 38.04 19.52 -5.40
N LEU A 15 38.52 19.79 -6.63
CA LEU A 15 38.40 18.86 -7.76
C LEU A 15 39.22 17.59 -7.57
N GLU A 16 40.40 17.68 -6.93
CA GLU A 16 41.24 16.52 -6.60
C GLU A 16 40.59 15.64 -5.49
N ILE A 17 39.91 16.26 -4.52
CA ILE A 17 39.11 15.55 -3.48
C ILE A 17 37.90 14.91 -4.10
N LEU A 18 37.19 15.58 -5.01
CA LEU A 18 36.04 15.04 -5.73
C LEU A 18 36.41 13.96 -6.75
N GLY A 19 37.60 14.09 -7.38
CA GLY A 19 38.11 13.10 -8.32
C GLY A 19 38.63 11.82 -7.66
N LYS A 20 39.11 11.89 -6.41
CA LYS A 20 39.53 10.70 -5.65
C LYS A 20 38.36 9.92 -5.06
N ALA A 21 37.15 10.52 -4.97
CA ALA A 21 35.92 9.83 -4.59
C ALA A 21 35.26 9.04 -5.73
N GLY A 22 35.84 9.02 -6.94
CA GLY A 22 35.18 8.57 -8.16
C GLY A 22 35.72 7.28 -8.80
N ASN A 23 36.59 6.49 -8.17
CA ASN A 23 37.13 5.29 -8.81
C ASN A 23 37.20 4.02 -7.94
N GLU A 24 36.30 3.88 -6.96
CA GLU A 24 35.93 2.56 -6.52
C GLU A 24 34.69 2.17 -7.34
N SER A 25 34.83 1.18 -8.23
CA SER A 25 33.69 0.52 -8.86
C SER A 25 32.89 -0.16 -7.74
N MET A 26 31.96 0.58 -7.14
CA MET A 26 30.99 -0.01 -6.23
C MET A 26 30.16 -0.98 -7.06
N GLY A 27 30.56 -2.26 -7.03
CA GLY A 27 29.77 -3.33 -7.61
C GLY A 27 28.36 -3.24 -7.07
N ILE A 28 27.34 -3.37 -7.92
CA ILE A 28 25.95 -3.40 -7.50
C ILE A 28 25.81 -4.59 -6.53
N PRO A 29 25.37 -4.39 -5.28
CA PRO A 29 25.26 -5.46 -4.30
C PRO A 29 24.24 -6.51 -4.75
N ILE A 30 24.64 -7.77 -4.73
CA ILE A 30 23.78 -8.90 -5.08
C ILE A 30 23.30 -9.55 -3.78
N THR A 31 22.00 -9.56 -3.56
CA THR A 31 21.36 -10.26 -2.43
C THR A 31 21.04 -11.70 -2.84
N LYS A 32 21.37 -12.68 -1.99
CA LYS A 32 21.03 -14.10 -2.19
C LYS A 32 20.06 -14.57 -1.09
N GLY A 33 19.15 -15.47 -1.46
CA GLY A 33 18.18 -16.08 -0.54
C GLY A 33 16.85 -15.36 -0.46
N LYS A 34 16.00 -15.79 0.50
CA LYS A 34 14.71 -15.15 0.76
C LYS A 34 14.94 -13.83 1.48
N VAL A 35 14.28 -12.78 1.00
CA VAL A 35 14.29 -11.47 1.66
C VAL A 35 12.95 -11.33 2.38
N GLU A 36 13.00 -11.23 3.70
CA GLU A 36 11.81 -10.95 4.50
C GLU A 36 11.46 -9.47 4.39
N THR A 37 10.26 -9.21 3.90
CA THR A 37 9.71 -7.85 3.74
C THR A 37 8.31 -7.81 4.32
N ALA A 38 7.80 -6.61 4.59
CA ALA A 38 6.38 -6.39 4.83
C ALA A 38 5.55 -6.93 3.66
N LYS A 39 4.30 -7.29 3.92
CA LYS A 39 3.46 -8.07 2.98
C LYS A 39 2.48 -7.17 2.23
N LYS A 40 2.28 -7.48 0.96
CA LYS A 40 1.30 -6.88 0.05
C LYS A 40 0.11 -7.82 -0.07
N VAL A 41 -1.00 -7.47 0.54
CA VAL A 41 -2.18 -8.33 0.64
C VAL A 41 -3.38 -7.70 -0.02
N VAL A 42 -4.15 -8.49 -0.74
CA VAL A 42 -5.48 -8.13 -1.25
C VAL A 42 -6.48 -9.14 -0.77
N ILE A 43 -7.55 -8.67 -0.15
CA ILE A 43 -8.68 -9.46 0.35
C ILE A 43 -9.92 -9.00 -0.40
N TYR A 44 -10.50 -9.85 -1.25
CA TYR A 44 -11.69 -9.47 -1.99
C TYR A 44 -12.79 -10.52 -1.88
N GLY A 45 -14.04 -10.10 -2.06
CA GLY A 45 -15.20 -10.97 -1.94
C GLY A 45 -16.49 -10.17 -1.92
N PRO A 46 -17.65 -10.87 -1.86
CA PRO A 46 -18.97 -10.22 -1.81
C PRO A 46 -19.11 -9.28 -0.61
N GLU A 47 -20.10 -8.40 -0.70
CA GLU A 47 -20.48 -7.51 0.40
C GLU A 47 -20.88 -8.32 1.63
N GLY A 48 -20.57 -7.80 2.82
CA GLY A 48 -20.96 -8.44 4.10
C GLY A 48 -20.22 -9.71 4.47
N ILE A 49 -19.25 -10.19 3.65
CA ILE A 49 -18.49 -11.42 3.96
C ILE A 49 -17.56 -11.26 5.19
N GLY A 50 -17.21 -10.03 5.58
CA GLY A 50 -16.35 -9.73 6.72
C GLY A 50 -14.90 -9.35 6.36
N LYS A 51 -14.68 -8.74 5.20
CA LYS A 51 -13.34 -8.31 4.74
C LYS A 51 -12.68 -7.33 5.70
N SER A 52 -13.39 -6.26 6.08
CA SER A 52 -12.91 -5.24 7.02
C SER A 52 -12.63 -5.83 8.40
N THR A 53 -13.48 -6.76 8.88
CA THR A 53 -13.26 -7.50 10.13
C THR A 53 -12.01 -8.38 10.05
N LEU A 54 -11.75 -9.06 8.92
CA LEU A 54 -10.52 -9.82 8.75
C LEU A 54 -9.31 -8.88 8.72
N ALA A 55 -9.41 -7.75 8.03
CA ALA A 55 -8.34 -6.76 7.95
C ALA A 55 -8.03 -6.12 9.31
N SER A 56 -9.03 -5.97 10.20
CA SER A 56 -8.82 -5.43 11.56
C SER A 56 -8.03 -6.37 12.48
N CYS A 57 -7.88 -7.65 12.12
CA CYS A 57 -7.09 -8.61 12.87
C CYS A 57 -5.59 -8.60 12.50
N PHE A 58 -5.18 -7.82 11.50
CA PHE A 58 -3.76 -7.68 11.16
C PHE A 58 -2.99 -6.94 12.27
N PRO A 59 -1.66 -7.10 12.33
CA PRO A 59 -0.86 -6.44 13.35
C PRO A 59 -0.98 -4.92 13.29
N ASP A 60 -1.43 -4.30 14.38
CA ASP A 60 -1.52 -2.84 14.59
C ASP A 60 -2.07 -2.10 13.34
N PRO A 61 -3.33 -2.36 12.95
CA PRO A 61 -3.88 -1.86 11.71
C PRO A 61 -4.34 -0.41 11.83
N VAL A 62 -4.00 0.42 10.82
CA VAL A 62 -4.58 1.76 10.64
C VAL A 62 -5.33 1.78 9.31
N PHE A 63 -6.58 2.23 9.34
CA PHE A 63 -7.47 2.22 8.18
C PHE A 63 -7.49 3.55 7.45
N ILE A 64 -7.47 3.49 6.13
CA ILE A 64 -7.96 4.53 5.22
C ILE A 64 -9.33 4.05 4.76
N ASP A 65 -10.38 4.46 5.48
CA ASP A 65 -11.77 4.06 5.23
C ASP A 65 -12.37 4.94 4.13
N THR A 66 -12.37 4.42 2.91
CA THR A 66 -12.87 5.13 1.72
C THR A 66 -14.38 5.03 1.54
N GLU A 67 -15.01 4.05 2.21
CA GLU A 67 -16.44 3.77 2.13
C GLU A 67 -17.24 4.32 3.32
N GLY A 68 -16.58 4.55 4.46
CA GLY A 68 -17.22 4.96 5.72
C GLY A 68 -17.84 3.80 6.51
N SER A 69 -17.39 2.57 6.26
CA SER A 69 -17.97 1.34 6.80
C SER A 69 -17.35 0.84 8.11
N THR A 70 -16.22 1.44 8.54
CA THR A 70 -15.45 0.91 9.69
C THR A 70 -15.89 1.45 11.06
N LYS A 71 -16.96 2.26 11.13
CA LYS A 71 -17.37 2.96 12.37
C LYS A 71 -17.64 2.03 13.56
N GLU A 72 -18.11 0.82 13.29
CA GLU A 72 -18.40 -0.20 14.30
C GLU A 72 -17.19 -1.11 14.63
N LEU A 73 -16.03 -0.87 14.00
CA LEU A 73 -14.80 -1.58 14.30
C LEU A 73 -13.95 -0.77 15.28
N ASP A 74 -13.38 -1.44 16.28
CA ASP A 74 -12.39 -0.86 17.20
C ASP A 74 -11.01 -0.87 16.55
N VAL A 75 -10.75 0.12 15.68
CA VAL A 75 -9.51 0.27 14.94
C VAL A 75 -9.09 1.73 14.83
N ALA A 76 -7.79 1.96 14.74
CA ALA A 76 -7.25 3.27 14.36
C ALA A 76 -7.57 3.58 12.89
N ARG A 77 -7.88 4.83 12.58
CA ARG A 77 -8.20 5.25 11.21
C ARG A 77 -7.78 6.68 10.94
N TYR A 78 -7.37 6.92 9.69
CA TYR A 78 -7.25 8.28 9.17
C TYR A 78 -8.63 8.93 9.01
N PRO A 79 -8.71 10.26 8.95
CA PRO A 79 -9.95 10.93 8.54
C PRO A 79 -10.43 10.37 7.18
N THR A 80 -11.73 10.18 7.04
CA THR A 80 -12.33 9.66 5.80
C THR A 80 -11.91 10.53 4.60
N PRO A 81 -11.25 9.96 3.59
CA PRO A 81 -10.76 10.73 2.45
C PRO A 81 -11.92 11.22 1.60
N GLY A 82 -11.94 12.50 1.30
CA GLY A 82 -12.89 13.12 0.36
C GLY A 82 -12.37 13.17 -1.08
N THR A 83 -11.07 13.07 -1.26
CA THR A 83 -10.38 13.19 -2.55
C THR A 83 -9.32 12.11 -2.74
N TRP A 84 -8.92 11.92 -4.00
CA TRP A 84 -7.78 11.05 -4.32
C TRP A 84 -6.47 11.50 -3.65
N ALA A 85 -6.25 12.82 -3.57
CA ALA A 85 -5.07 13.37 -2.93
C ALA A 85 -5.01 13.05 -1.43
N ASP A 86 -6.16 12.98 -0.76
CA ASP A 86 -6.21 12.62 0.67
C ASP A 86 -5.72 11.19 0.89
N ILE A 87 -6.14 10.23 0.04
CA ILE A 87 -5.66 8.83 0.10
C ILE A 87 -4.15 8.79 -0.05
N ILE A 88 -3.62 9.45 -1.07
CA ILE A 88 -2.17 9.50 -1.34
C ILE A 88 -1.42 10.13 -0.15
N ASN A 89 -1.97 11.19 0.45
CA ASN A 89 -1.36 11.85 1.61
C ASN A 89 -1.37 10.96 2.85
N CYS A 90 -2.47 10.24 3.13
CA CYS A 90 -2.54 9.28 4.24
C CYS A 90 -1.49 8.15 4.08
N VAL A 91 -1.34 7.59 2.87
CA VAL A 91 -0.33 6.56 2.60
C VAL A 91 1.09 7.09 2.76
N LYS A 92 1.36 8.32 2.28
CA LYS A 92 2.66 8.97 2.45
C LYS A 92 2.98 9.26 3.91
N ASP A 93 2.00 9.77 4.67
CA ASP A 93 2.14 10.03 6.10
C ASP A 93 2.45 8.72 6.85
N CYS A 94 1.71 7.65 6.55
CA CYS A 94 1.97 6.33 7.11
C CYS A 94 3.42 5.86 6.83
N ALA A 95 3.88 5.98 5.59
CA ALA A 95 5.24 5.58 5.21
C ALA A 95 6.35 6.38 5.91
N GLN A 96 6.09 7.66 6.21
CA GLN A 96 7.07 8.57 6.82
C GLN A 96 7.08 8.51 8.34
N ASN A 97 5.89 8.42 8.95
CA ASN A 97 5.73 8.52 10.39
C ASN A 97 5.56 7.16 11.08
N ALA A 98 5.43 6.07 10.31
CA ALA A 98 5.24 4.69 10.77
C ALA A 98 4.29 4.56 11.98
N PRO A 99 3.05 5.08 11.93
CA PRO A 99 2.14 5.06 13.08
C PRO A 99 1.59 3.66 13.36
N CYS A 100 1.90 2.66 12.52
CA CYS A 100 1.29 1.33 12.53
C CYS A 100 2.21 0.26 11.94
N ARG A 101 1.84 -1.00 12.09
CA ARG A 101 2.47 -2.16 11.43
C ARG A 101 1.73 -2.60 10.17
N THR A 102 0.50 -2.14 9.98
CA THR A 102 -0.32 -2.44 8.81
C THR A 102 -1.16 -1.24 8.42
N ILE A 103 -1.11 -0.83 7.16
CA ILE A 103 -2.05 0.13 6.60
C ILE A 103 -3.09 -0.63 5.78
N VAL A 104 -4.36 -0.33 6.02
CA VAL A 104 -5.50 -0.95 5.35
C VAL A 104 -6.22 0.08 4.49
N ILE A 105 -6.35 -0.15 3.19
CA ILE A 105 -7.18 0.64 2.28
C ILE A 105 -8.52 -0.12 2.10
N ASP A 106 -9.58 0.38 2.70
CA ASP A 106 -10.90 -0.24 2.77
C ASP A 106 -11.97 0.69 2.16
N THR A 107 -12.32 0.52 0.88
CA THR A 107 -11.97 -0.49 -0.11
C THR A 107 -11.26 0.09 -1.34
N ALA A 108 -10.59 -0.78 -2.11
CA ALA A 108 -9.90 -0.37 -3.34
C ALA A 108 -10.86 0.16 -4.41
N ASP A 109 -12.05 -0.40 -4.53
CA ASP A 109 -13.06 0.02 -5.50
C ASP A 109 -13.62 1.42 -5.17
N TRP A 110 -13.80 1.78 -3.91
CA TRP A 110 -14.14 3.14 -3.51
C TRP A 110 -12.96 4.10 -3.69
N ALA A 111 -11.74 3.65 -3.43
CA ALA A 111 -10.54 4.42 -3.75
C ALA A 111 -10.42 4.71 -5.25
N GLU A 112 -10.70 3.70 -6.12
CA GLU A 112 -10.73 3.87 -7.57
C GLU A 112 -11.80 4.89 -8.01
N MET A 113 -12.97 4.94 -7.36
CA MET A 113 -13.99 5.95 -7.65
C MET A 113 -13.47 7.38 -7.40
N LEU A 114 -12.70 7.60 -6.34
CA LEU A 114 -12.05 8.89 -6.08
C LEU A 114 -10.97 9.20 -7.13
N CYS A 115 -10.24 8.18 -7.57
CA CYS A 115 -9.26 8.29 -8.66
C CYS A 115 -9.93 8.66 -10.00
N ILE A 116 -11.09 8.06 -10.31
CA ILE A 116 -11.89 8.40 -11.50
C ILE A 116 -12.31 9.86 -11.45
N LYS A 117 -12.85 10.35 -10.33
CA LYS A 117 -13.23 11.76 -10.17
C LYS A 117 -12.04 12.69 -10.35
N PHE A 118 -10.89 12.33 -9.80
CA PHE A 118 -9.64 13.07 -9.97
C PHE A 118 -9.21 13.10 -11.44
N THR A 119 -9.27 11.97 -12.13
CA THR A 119 -8.92 11.86 -13.55
C THR A 119 -9.83 12.71 -14.42
N CYS A 120 -11.14 12.66 -14.20
CA CYS A 120 -12.12 13.49 -14.90
C CYS A 120 -11.84 14.98 -14.70
N ALA A 121 -11.55 15.39 -13.45
CA ALA A 121 -11.21 16.77 -13.14
C ALA A 121 -9.93 17.22 -13.85
N LYS A 122 -8.90 16.36 -13.90
CA LYS A 122 -7.63 16.65 -14.62
C LYS A 122 -7.83 16.77 -16.13
N CYS A 123 -8.74 15.99 -16.69
CA CYS A 123 -9.07 16.02 -18.12
C CYS A 123 -10.14 17.06 -18.46
N ASN A 124 -10.71 17.75 -17.47
CA ASN A 124 -11.82 18.70 -17.61
C ASN A 124 -13.02 18.08 -18.35
N VAL A 125 -13.44 16.90 -17.91
CA VAL A 125 -14.58 16.14 -18.43
C VAL A 125 -15.52 15.73 -17.29
N ASN A 126 -16.79 15.42 -17.62
CA ASN A 126 -17.78 14.98 -16.63
C ASN A 126 -17.71 13.48 -16.35
N GLY A 127 -17.35 12.67 -17.33
CA GLY A 127 -17.21 11.24 -17.23
C GLY A 127 -15.90 10.75 -17.83
N ILE A 128 -15.36 9.63 -17.35
CA ILE A 128 -14.11 9.06 -17.84
C ILE A 128 -14.22 8.63 -19.31
N GLU A 129 -15.42 8.27 -19.76
CA GLU A 129 -15.75 7.90 -21.13
C GLU A 129 -15.63 9.09 -22.10
N ASP A 130 -15.79 10.32 -21.60
CA ASP A 130 -15.70 11.56 -22.40
C ASP A 130 -14.25 11.84 -22.83
N VAL A 131 -13.27 11.18 -22.21
CA VAL A 131 -11.88 11.19 -22.66
C VAL A 131 -11.74 10.22 -23.83
N GLY A 132 -11.77 10.74 -25.05
CA GLY A 132 -11.87 9.97 -26.27
C GLY A 132 -10.89 8.79 -26.40
N TYR A 133 -11.30 7.77 -27.15
CA TYR A 133 -10.50 6.57 -27.49
C TYR A 133 -10.02 5.76 -26.27
N GLY A 134 -10.76 5.76 -25.17
CA GLY A 134 -10.42 5.00 -23.97
C GLY A 134 -9.18 5.49 -23.22
N LYS A 135 -8.65 6.68 -23.58
CA LYS A 135 -7.48 7.30 -22.91
C LYS A 135 -7.76 7.61 -21.44
N GLY A 136 -9.01 7.90 -21.07
CA GLY A 136 -9.40 8.14 -19.69
C GLY A 136 -8.99 6.99 -18.76
N TYR A 137 -9.20 5.74 -19.19
CA TYR A 137 -8.79 4.55 -18.43
C TYR A 137 -7.27 4.32 -18.43
N VAL A 138 -6.53 4.90 -19.37
CA VAL A 138 -5.06 4.88 -19.33
C VAL A 138 -4.58 5.84 -18.24
N TYR A 139 -5.07 7.07 -18.24
CA TYR A 139 -4.73 8.07 -17.22
C TYR A 139 -5.16 7.64 -15.82
N LEU A 140 -6.35 7.04 -15.68
CA LEU A 140 -6.80 6.45 -14.42
C LEU A 140 -5.78 5.43 -13.89
N SER A 141 -5.36 4.51 -14.74
CA SER A 141 -4.41 3.46 -14.40
C SER A 141 -3.02 4.01 -14.04
N GLU A 142 -2.58 5.09 -14.70
CA GLU A 142 -1.35 5.81 -14.35
C GLU A 142 -1.45 6.40 -12.94
N TYR A 143 -2.55 7.11 -12.61
CA TYR A 143 -2.77 7.64 -11.25
C TYR A 143 -2.95 6.54 -10.21
N PHE A 144 -3.65 5.46 -10.53
CA PHE A 144 -3.78 4.32 -9.62
C PHE A 144 -2.41 3.66 -9.34
N SER A 145 -1.53 3.61 -10.33
CA SER A 145 -0.15 3.13 -10.14
C SER A 145 0.67 4.00 -9.17
N GLU A 146 0.37 5.31 -9.06
CA GLU A 146 1.01 6.19 -8.07
C GLU A 146 0.63 5.81 -6.64
N LEU A 147 -0.60 5.35 -6.40
CA LEU A 147 -1.00 4.80 -5.09
C LEU A 147 -0.17 3.56 -4.75
N LEU A 148 -0.04 2.62 -5.68
CA LEU A 148 0.75 1.40 -5.46
C LEU A 148 2.23 1.73 -5.19
N LYS A 149 2.80 2.71 -5.89
CA LYS A 149 4.16 3.22 -5.63
C LYS A 149 4.28 3.89 -4.25
N ALA A 150 3.24 4.59 -3.80
CA ALA A 150 3.21 5.14 -2.44
C ALA A 150 3.14 4.01 -1.40
N CYS A 151 2.33 2.97 -1.65
CA CYS A 151 2.26 1.76 -0.83
C CYS A 151 3.60 1.00 -0.79
N ASP A 152 4.37 0.98 -1.89
CA ASP A 152 5.72 0.37 -1.89
C ASP A 152 6.67 1.07 -0.92
N LYS A 153 6.47 2.36 -0.62
CA LYS A 153 7.24 3.05 0.41
C LYS A 153 6.85 2.58 1.82
N CYS A 154 5.57 2.26 2.07
CA CYS A 154 5.15 1.61 3.31
C CYS A 154 5.82 0.24 3.47
N ILE A 155 5.84 -0.57 2.41
CA ILE A 155 6.54 -1.87 2.40
C ILE A 155 8.03 -1.70 2.71
N ALA A 156 8.70 -0.73 2.08
CA ALA A 156 10.11 -0.42 2.34
C ALA A 156 10.35 0.05 3.78
N ALA A 157 9.38 0.72 4.40
CA ALA A 157 9.38 1.10 5.81
C ALA A 157 8.99 -0.06 6.76
N GLY A 158 8.77 -1.28 6.26
CA GLY A 158 8.40 -2.45 7.07
C GLY A 158 6.92 -2.52 7.45
N ILE A 159 6.06 -1.72 6.84
CA ILE A 159 4.62 -1.65 7.10
C ILE A 159 3.88 -2.52 6.08
N ASN A 160 3.08 -3.47 6.54
CA ASN A 160 2.23 -4.27 5.67
C ASN A 160 1.16 -3.40 5.01
N VAL A 161 0.81 -3.72 3.78
CA VAL A 161 -0.28 -3.04 3.06
C VAL A 161 -1.37 -4.05 2.74
N VAL A 162 -2.58 -3.75 3.17
CA VAL A 162 -3.76 -4.56 2.93
C VAL A 162 -4.78 -3.73 2.14
N PHE A 163 -5.20 -4.23 1.00
CA PHE A 163 -6.37 -3.73 0.28
C PHE A 163 -7.54 -4.68 0.51
N THR A 164 -8.68 -4.14 0.86
CA THR A 164 -9.94 -4.87 0.71
C THR A 164 -10.59 -4.43 -0.61
N ALA A 165 -11.40 -5.29 -1.22
CA ALA A 165 -12.17 -4.94 -2.41
C ALA A 165 -13.47 -5.75 -2.48
N HIS A 166 -14.49 -5.19 -3.09
CA HIS A 166 -15.68 -5.93 -3.42
C HIS A 166 -15.47 -6.86 -4.61
N ALA A 167 -16.28 -7.90 -4.67
CA ALA A 167 -16.35 -8.80 -5.81
C ALA A 167 -17.74 -8.71 -6.46
N PHE A 168 -17.79 -8.92 -7.76
CA PHE A 168 -19.02 -9.09 -8.51
C PHE A 168 -18.93 -10.32 -9.41
N MET A 169 -20.08 -10.87 -9.75
CA MET A 169 -20.16 -12.02 -10.63
C MET A 169 -20.30 -11.56 -12.08
N ARG A 170 -19.51 -12.15 -12.95
CA ARG A 170 -19.51 -11.86 -14.39
C ARG A 170 -19.52 -13.15 -15.19
N LYS A 171 -20.22 -13.15 -16.31
CA LYS A 171 -20.08 -14.21 -17.30
C LYS A 171 -18.74 -14.11 -17.99
N PHE A 172 -18.03 -15.20 -18.04
CA PHE A 172 -16.71 -15.34 -18.65
C PHE A 172 -16.75 -16.44 -19.72
N GLU A 173 -16.14 -16.17 -20.85
CA GLU A 173 -15.96 -17.13 -21.94
C GLU A 173 -14.47 -17.36 -22.14
N GLN A 174 -14.08 -18.62 -22.16
CA GLN A 174 -12.70 -18.99 -22.51
C GLN A 174 -12.65 -19.41 -23.96
N PRO A 175 -11.61 -19.01 -24.71
CA PRO A 175 -11.48 -19.37 -26.12
C PRO A 175 -11.40 -20.88 -26.38
N ASP A 176 -10.92 -21.64 -25.38
CA ASP A 176 -10.66 -23.08 -25.50
C ASP A 176 -11.80 -23.96 -24.98
N GLU A 177 -12.88 -23.36 -24.42
CA GLU A 177 -13.99 -24.08 -23.82
C GLU A 177 -15.32 -23.65 -24.44
N MET A 178 -16.22 -24.62 -24.65
CA MET A 178 -17.55 -24.32 -25.15
C MET A 178 -18.49 -23.90 -24.00
N GLY A 179 -18.90 -22.63 -24.01
CA GLY A 179 -19.89 -22.06 -23.12
C GLY A 179 -19.35 -21.03 -22.15
N ALA A 180 -20.23 -20.14 -21.72
CA ALA A 180 -19.95 -19.14 -20.70
C ALA A 180 -20.18 -19.72 -19.30
N TYR A 181 -19.32 -19.34 -18.36
CA TYR A 181 -19.51 -19.66 -16.94
C TYR A 181 -19.43 -18.40 -16.08
N ASP A 182 -20.00 -18.47 -14.87
CA ASP A 182 -19.98 -17.35 -13.93
C ASP A 182 -18.65 -17.32 -13.17
N ARG A 183 -18.03 -16.15 -13.15
CA ARG A 183 -16.76 -15.91 -12.48
C ARG A 183 -16.85 -14.72 -11.53
N TRP A 184 -16.25 -14.86 -10.37
CA TRP A 184 -16.03 -13.76 -9.44
C TRP A 184 -14.83 -12.94 -9.85
N GLU A 185 -15.03 -11.65 -10.04
CA GLU A 185 -13.99 -10.70 -10.35
C GLU A 185 -13.96 -9.58 -9.29
N MET A 186 -12.78 -9.01 -9.08
CA MET A 186 -12.62 -7.84 -8.22
C MET A 186 -13.32 -6.64 -8.88
N LYS A 187 -14.06 -5.87 -8.10
CA LYS A 187 -14.86 -4.72 -8.56
C LYS A 187 -13.98 -3.50 -8.83
N LEU A 188 -13.07 -3.64 -9.76
CA LEU A 188 -12.20 -2.59 -10.28
C LEU A 188 -12.28 -2.57 -11.80
N THR A 189 -11.77 -1.51 -12.41
CA THR A 189 -11.68 -1.41 -13.85
C THR A 189 -10.80 -2.51 -14.45
N LYS A 190 -10.99 -2.79 -15.75
CA LYS A 190 -10.26 -3.85 -16.46
C LYS A 190 -8.75 -3.68 -16.48
N LYS A 191 -8.22 -2.47 -16.19
CA LYS A 191 -6.79 -2.20 -16.12
C LYS A 191 -6.27 -2.25 -14.68
N ASP A 192 -7.03 -1.73 -13.75
CA ASP A 192 -6.57 -1.57 -12.37
C ASP A 192 -6.68 -2.87 -11.57
N ALA A 193 -7.71 -3.72 -11.85
CA ALA A 193 -7.83 -5.02 -11.20
C ALA A 193 -6.61 -5.95 -11.47
N PRO A 194 -6.15 -6.14 -12.72
CA PRO A 194 -4.91 -6.90 -12.97
C PRO A 194 -3.70 -6.26 -12.30
N MET A 195 -3.55 -4.93 -12.40
CA MET A 195 -2.41 -4.22 -11.81
C MET A 195 -2.32 -4.45 -10.30
N LEU A 196 -3.43 -4.34 -9.57
CA LEU A 196 -3.48 -4.59 -8.13
C LEU A 196 -3.16 -6.05 -7.79
N LYS A 197 -3.69 -7.02 -8.56
CA LYS A 197 -3.39 -8.45 -8.39
C LYS A 197 -1.92 -8.79 -8.67
N GLU A 198 -1.33 -8.18 -9.68
CA GLU A 198 0.10 -8.37 -10.01
C GLU A 198 1.00 -7.78 -8.95
N TRP A 199 0.68 -6.60 -8.44
CA TRP A 199 1.42 -5.90 -7.40
C TRP A 199 1.40 -6.67 -6.06
N ALA A 200 0.29 -7.31 -5.70
CA ALA A 200 0.14 -8.03 -4.45
C ALA A 200 0.99 -9.30 -4.40
N ASP A 201 1.48 -9.68 -3.21
CA ASP A 201 2.12 -10.97 -2.96
C ASP A 201 1.10 -12.07 -2.65
N MET A 202 -0.02 -11.67 -2.06
CA MET A 202 -1.12 -12.55 -1.69
C MET A 202 -2.46 -11.90 -2.08
N VAL A 203 -3.27 -12.65 -2.81
CA VAL A 203 -4.64 -12.29 -3.20
C VAL A 203 -5.57 -13.37 -2.66
N LEU A 204 -6.40 -13.02 -1.70
CA LEU A 204 -7.32 -13.93 -1.04
C LEU A 204 -8.75 -13.63 -1.53
N PHE A 205 -9.38 -14.62 -2.14
CA PHE A 205 -10.79 -14.58 -2.46
C PHE A 205 -11.61 -15.12 -1.29
N CYS A 206 -12.47 -14.30 -0.70
CA CYS A 206 -13.31 -14.66 0.42
C CYS A 206 -14.76 -14.88 -0.04
N ASN A 207 -15.35 -16.03 0.30
CA ASN A 207 -16.72 -16.35 -0.05
C ASN A 207 -17.35 -17.32 0.97
N TYR A 208 -18.67 -17.50 0.84
CA TYR A 208 -19.39 -18.53 1.59
C TYR A 208 -19.23 -19.88 0.88
N LYS A 209 -18.91 -20.93 1.65
CA LYS A 209 -18.95 -22.30 1.14
C LYS A 209 -20.40 -22.77 1.11
N THR A 210 -20.96 -22.82 -0.09
CA THR A 210 -22.34 -23.27 -0.31
C THR A 210 -22.32 -24.71 -0.80
N ASN A 211 -23.01 -25.60 -0.09
CA ASN A 211 -23.28 -26.96 -0.53
C ASN A 211 -24.69 -27.01 -1.13
N VAL A 212 -24.80 -27.45 -2.37
CA VAL A 212 -26.10 -27.68 -3.02
C VAL A 212 -26.49 -29.13 -2.80
N ILE A 213 -27.52 -29.35 -1.98
CA ILE A 213 -28.08 -30.67 -1.76
C ILE A 213 -29.28 -30.80 -2.70
N THR A 214 -29.28 -31.86 -3.51
CA THR A 214 -30.41 -32.20 -4.37
C THR A 214 -31.28 -33.18 -3.60
N ASP A 215 -32.50 -32.82 -3.31
CA ASP A 215 -33.50 -33.72 -2.75
C ASP A 215 -33.88 -34.76 -3.81
N GLN A 216 -33.61 -36.01 -3.52
CA GLN A 216 -33.81 -37.10 -4.50
C GLN A 216 -35.31 -37.37 -4.77
N ALA A 217 -36.20 -37.02 -3.83
CA ALA A 217 -37.63 -37.25 -3.96
C ALA A 217 -38.32 -36.14 -4.80
N THR A 218 -37.92 -34.89 -4.58
CA THR A 218 -38.57 -33.72 -5.22
C THR A 218 -37.74 -33.13 -6.38
N LYS A 219 -36.49 -33.62 -6.61
CA LYS A 219 -35.50 -33.06 -7.51
C LYS A 219 -35.21 -31.56 -7.26
N SER A 220 -35.68 -31.03 -6.13
CA SER A 220 -35.40 -29.65 -5.73
C SER A 220 -33.99 -29.50 -5.22
N LYS A 221 -33.34 -28.39 -5.59
CA LYS A 221 -31.99 -28.04 -5.11
C LYS A 221 -32.14 -27.09 -3.94
N LYS A 222 -31.60 -27.47 -2.78
CA LYS A 222 -31.51 -26.60 -1.60
C LYS A 222 -30.05 -26.24 -1.35
N ALA A 223 -29.76 -24.96 -1.23
CA ALA A 223 -28.46 -24.48 -0.80
C ALA A 223 -28.40 -24.63 0.72
N THR A 224 -27.34 -25.31 1.20
CA THR A 224 -27.01 -25.42 2.62
C THR A 224 -25.55 -25.02 2.78
N GLY A 225 -25.20 -24.47 3.92
CA GLY A 225 -23.84 -24.03 4.19
C GLY A 225 -23.84 -22.59 4.73
N GLY A 226 -22.72 -21.95 4.80
CA GLY A 226 -22.58 -20.59 5.33
C GLY A 226 -21.26 -20.37 6.04
N SER A 227 -20.39 -21.40 6.07
CA SER A 227 -19.03 -21.18 6.55
C SER A 227 -18.28 -20.23 5.61
N ARG A 228 -17.60 -19.25 6.20
CA ARG A 228 -16.75 -18.33 5.46
C ARG A 228 -15.41 -18.97 5.18
N VAL A 229 -14.99 -18.93 3.92
CA VAL A 229 -13.74 -19.53 3.44
C VAL A 229 -12.96 -18.48 2.66
N MET A 230 -11.65 -18.47 2.82
CA MET A 230 -10.75 -17.73 1.95
C MET A 230 -9.95 -18.71 1.10
N TYR A 231 -9.88 -18.40 -0.20
CA TYR A 231 -9.20 -19.17 -1.22
C TYR A 231 -7.89 -18.45 -1.57
N ALA A 232 -6.79 -19.18 -1.53
CA ALA A 232 -5.45 -18.68 -1.84
C ALA A 232 -4.90 -19.24 -3.16
N ALA A 233 -5.57 -20.23 -3.76
CA ALA A 233 -5.22 -20.80 -5.07
C ALA A 233 -6.19 -20.32 -6.16
N HIS A 234 -5.63 -20.10 -7.36
CA HIS A 234 -6.40 -19.74 -8.55
C HIS A 234 -7.40 -20.83 -8.89
N HIS A 235 -8.58 -20.42 -9.37
CA HIS A 235 -9.63 -21.29 -9.85
C HIS A 235 -10.30 -20.64 -11.09
N PRO A 236 -10.86 -21.38 -12.04
CA PRO A 236 -11.59 -20.77 -13.15
C PRO A 236 -12.65 -19.74 -12.73
N CYS A 237 -13.34 -19.99 -11.62
CA CYS A 237 -14.39 -19.11 -11.09
C CYS A 237 -13.92 -17.92 -10.25
N TRP A 238 -12.64 -17.81 -9.92
CA TRP A 238 -12.07 -16.67 -9.19
C TRP A 238 -10.56 -16.59 -9.34
N ASP A 239 -10.01 -15.39 -9.13
CA ASP A 239 -8.58 -15.17 -9.01
C ASP A 239 -8.13 -15.31 -7.55
N ALA A 240 -6.99 -15.96 -7.36
CA ALA A 240 -6.27 -15.94 -6.10
C ALA A 240 -4.77 -16.07 -6.38
N LYS A 241 -3.94 -15.64 -5.41
CA LYS A 241 -2.49 -15.66 -5.54
C LYS A 241 -1.86 -15.88 -4.18
N ASN A 242 -0.84 -16.74 -4.13
CA ASN A 242 -0.16 -17.07 -2.90
C ASN A 242 1.32 -17.35 -3.17
N ARG A 243 2.22 -16.59 -2.55
CA ARG A 243 3.68 -16.76 -2.63
C ARG A 243 4.26 -17.41 -1.38
N TYR A 244 3.42 -17.77 -0.40
CA TYR A 244 3.84 -18.18 0.94
C TYR A 244 3.55 -19.65 1.26
N GLY A 245 3.03 -20.43 0.29
CA GLY A 245 2.74 -21.84 0.48
C GLY A 245 1.51 -22.12 1.34
N LEU A 246 0.54 -21.19 1.36
CA LEU A 246 -0.74 -21.40 2.03
C LEU A 246 -1.53 -22.54 1.34
N PRO A 247 -2.43 -23.23 2.06
CA PRO A 247 -3.38 -24.17 1.47
C PRO A 247 -4.27 -23.48 0.43
N ASP A 248 -4.80 -24.26 -0.51
CA ASP A 248 -5.68 -23.75 -1.58
C ASP A 248 -6.93 -23.04 -1.02
N SER A 249 -7.45 -23.54 0.10
CA SER A 249 -8.57 -22.94 0.82
C SER A 249 -8.46 -23.17 2.33
N MET A 250 -8.90 -22.20 3.12
CA MET A 250 -8.85 -22.23 4.58
C MET A 250 -10.03 -21.47 5.18
N PRO A 251 -10.38 -21.67 6.46
CA PRO A 251 -11.35 -20.83 7.16
C PRO A 251 -11.01 -19.36 7.03
N MET A 252 -12.01 -18.48 6.94
CA MET A 252 -11.79 -17.04 6.88
C MET A 252 -11.46 -16.51 8.29
N SER A 253 -10.24 -16.77 8.74
CA SER A 253 -9.67 -16.31 10.01
C SER A 253 -8.26 -15.79 9.79
N PHE A 254 -7.87 -14.76 10.53
CA PHE A 254 -6.49 -14.26 10.52
C PHE A 254 -5.49 -15.29 11.04
N ASP A 255 -5.90 -16.17 11.97
CA ASP A 255 -5.04 -17.20 12.55
C ASP A 255 -4.39 -18.10 11.50
N GLU A 256 -5.08 -18.35 10.38
CA GLU A 256 -4.58 -19.18 9.27
C GLU A 256 -3.34 -18.55 8.57
N ILE A 257 -3.22 -17.24 8.64
CA ILE A 257 -2.14 -16.48 7.98
C ILE A 257 -1.25 -15.72 8.96
N ALA A 258 -1.56 -15.73 10.27
CA ALA A 258 -0.87 -14.96 11.30
C ALA A 258 0.64 -15.23 11.32
N HIS A 259 1.06 -16.48 11.06
CA HIS A 259 2.46 -16.89 11.03
C HIS A 259 3.31 -16.14 9.99
N LEU A 260 2.69 -15.54 8.97
CA LEU A 260 3.38 -14.74 7.94
C LEU A 260 3.74 -13.33 8.42
N PHE A 261 3.18 -12.88 9.55
CA PHE A 261 3.27 -11.51 10.05
C PHE A 261 4.04 -11.41 11.38
N THR A 262 4.57 -12.52 11.90
CA THR A 262 5.24 -12.56 13.21
C THR A 262 6.61 -11.90 13.22
N ASN A 263 7.31 -11.85 12.09
CA ASN A 263 8.71 -11.42 11.96
C ASN A 263 8.90 -10.04 11.32
N THR A 264 7.85 -9.26 11.12
CA THR A 264 8.04 -7.87 10.68
C THR A 264 8.66 -7.11 11.86
N LYS A 265 10.00 -6.88 11.80
CA LYS A 265 10.64 -5.89 12.66
C LYS A 265 9.80 -4.62 12.56
N GLN A 266 9.50 -3.99 13.70
CA GLN A 266 9.00 -2.61 13.64
C GLN A 266 9.97 -1.83 12.78
N PRO A 267 9.49 -1.05 11.80
CA PRO A 267 10.37 -0.19 11.04
C PRO A 267 11.11 0.69 12.06
N GLU A 268 12.42 0.56 12.09
CA GLU A 268 13.23 1.57 12.76
C GLU A 268 13.08 2.84 11.92
N LEU A 269 12.30 3.77 12.42
CA LEU A 269 12.19 5.10 11.85
C LEU A 269 13.60 5.68 11.77
N ASP A 270 14.06 6.02 10.58
CA ASP A 270 15.30 6.78 10.42
C ASP A 270 15.02 8.25 10.78
N TYR A 271 15.14 8.54 12.08
CA TYR A 271 14.92 9.91 12.61
C TYR A 271 15.91 10.93 12.04
N ARG A 272 17.04 10.49 11.51
CA ARG A 272 18.00 11.36 10.81
C ARG A 272 17.40 11.91 9.51
N VAL A 273 16.72 11.05 8.74
CA VAL A 273 16.03 11.46 7.52
C VAL A 273 14.87 12.40 7.86
N GLN A 274 14.06 12.04 8.85
CA GLN A 274 12.91 12.86 9.27
C GLN A 274 13.34 14.24 9.79
N LEU A 275 14.40 14.30 10.58
CA LEU A 275 14.96 15.55 11.05
C LEU A 275 15.40 16.45 9.90
N ARG A 276 16.10 15.89 8.90
CA ARG A 276 16.54 16.64 7.72
C ARG A 276 15.34 17.19 6.93
N GLU A 277 14.33 16.36 6.66
CA GLU A 277 13.14 16.78 5.93
C GLU A 277 12.37 17.85 6.69
N TYR A 278 12.23 17.69 8.01
CA TYR A 278 11.57 18.67 8.87
C TYR A 278 12.29 20.02 8.86
N MET A 279 13.61 20.04 9.06
CA MET A 279 14.43 21.25 9.02
C MET A 279 14.31 21.95 7.65
N ASN A 280 14.42 21.20 6.55
CA ASN A 280 14.28 21.74 5.20
C ASN A 280 12.90 22.35 4.95
N LYS A 281 11.83 21.67 5.40
CA LYS A 281 10.45 22.13 5.24
C LYS A 281 10.16 23.42 5.99
N HIS A 282 10.76 23.60 7.16
CA HIS A 282 10.52 24.74 8.03
C HIS A 282 11.61 25.82 8.00
N GLY A 283 12.63 25.65 7.13
CA GLY A 283 13.72 26.62 6.97
C GLY A 283 14.60 26.73 8.22
N ILE A 284 14.71 25.66 8.99
CA ILE A 284 15.56 25.63 10.20
C ILE A 284 17.01 25.37 9.78
N ASP A 285 17.95 26.17 10.32
CA ASP A 285 19.36 25.95 10.06
C ASP A 285 19.82 24.63 10.71
N GLN A 286 20.38 23.74 9.88
CA GLN A 286 20.87 22.45 10.32
C GLN A 286 21.99 22.58 11.38
N HIS A 287 22.83 23.60 11.26
CA HIS A 287 23.94 23.83 12.19
C HIS A 287 23.44 24.14 13.59
N ASP A 288 22.36 24.90 13.70
CA ASP A 288 21.78 25.26 15.00
C ASP A 288 21.24 24.04 15.74
N VAL A 289 20.52 23.14 15.06
CA VAL A 289 19.96 21.92 15.66
C VAL A 289 21.07 20.91 15.98
N ILE A 290 22.03 20.72 15.09
CA ILE A 290 23.17 19.80 15.28
C ILE A 290 23.99 20.24 16.50
N SER A 291 24.27 21.55 16.62
CA SER A 291 25.05 22.12 17.73
C SER A 291 24.29 22.06 19.06
N ALA A 292 23.00 22.40 19.04
CA ALA A 292 22.16 22.40 20.25
C ALA A 292 21.91 20.99 20.80
N CYS A 293 21.78 19.98 19.92
CA CYS A 293 21.53 18.59 20.32
C CYS A 293 22.79 17.73 20.40
N GLY A 294 23.99 18.30 20.11
CA GLY A 294 25.26 17.59 20.17
C GLY A 294 25.36 16.44 19.14
N LEU A 295 24.68 16.54 18.00
CA LEU A 295 24.70 15.49 17.00
C LEU A 295 26.06 15.35 16.30
N GLY A 296 26.56 14.13 16.15
CA GLY A 296 27.84 13.81 15.56
C GLY A 296 27.84 12.48 14.80
N LYS A 297 29.04 12.00 14.43
CA LYS A 297 29.20 10.76 13.68
C LYS A 297 28.73 9.51 14.42
N GLU A 298 28.73 9.53 15.73
CA GLU A 298 28.35 8.42 16.62
C GLU A 298 26.92 8.55 17.15
N SER A 299 26.15 9.56 16.69
CA SER A 299 24.77 9.76 17.13
C SER A 299 23.88 8.61 16.69
N THR A 300 23.09 8.13 17.66
CA THR A 300 22.13 7.04 17.50
C THR A 300 20.80 7.53 16.92
N ASN A 301 19.94 6.62 16.52
CA ASN A 301 18.60 6.96 16.03
C ASN A 301 17.73 7.66 17.11
N GLU A 302 17.92 7.31 18.39
CA GLU A 302 17.25 7.99 19.52
C GLU A 302 17.75 9.44 19.70
N ASP A 303 19.04 9.71 19.44
CA ASP A 303 19.57 11.09 19.48
C ASP A 303 18.92 11.93 18.38
N TYR A 304 18.75 11.37 17.18
CA TYR A 304 18.06 12.04 16.09
C TYR A 304 16.56 12.24 16.37
N LYS A 305 15.92 11.33 17.10
CA LYS A 305 14.53 11.49 17.56
C LYS A 305 14.41 12.66 18.53
N ALA A 306 15.29 12.73 19.53
CA ALA A 306 15.32 13.84 20.47
C ALA A 306 15.55 15.19 19.77
N ALA A 307 16.44 15.20 18.77
CA ALA A 307 16.71 16.41 17.98
C ALA A 307 15.52 16.81 17.09
N LEU A 308 14.74 15.85 16.57
CA LEU A 308 13.51 16.13 15.83
C LEU A 308 12.45 16.78 16.74
N GLU A 309 12.28 16.27 17.95
CA GLU A 309 11.38 16.90 18.95
C GLU A 309 11.84 18.31 19.31
N TYR A 310 13.14 18.52 19.50
CA TYR A 310 13.71 19.87 19.71
C TYR A 310 13.42 20.79 18.52
N ALA A 311 13.64 20.32 17.28
CA ALA A 311 13.36 21.11 16.07
C ALA A 311 11.88 21.50 15.97
N LYS A 312 10.95 20.62 16.39
CA LYS A 312 9.51 20.91 16.47
C LYS A 312 9.21 22.04 17.47
N THR A 313 9.92 22.11 18.59
CA THR A 313 9.72 23.21 19.56
C THR A 313 10.11 24.56 19.01
N LEU A 314 11.09 24.63 18.11
CA LEU A 314 11.52 25.86 17.46
C LEU A 314 10.44 26.46 16.50
N THR A 315 9.53 25.62 16.02
CA THR A 315 8.45 26.03 15.11
C THR A 315 7.08 26.17 15.80
N GLY A 316 6.89 25.59 16.97
CA GLY A 316 5.63 25.61 17.74
C GLY A 316 5.35 26.89 18.53
N GLY A 317 6.16 27.92 18.38
CA GLY A 317 6.05 29.22 19.06
C GLY A 317 5.51 30.36 18.17
N LYS A 318 4.79 30.07 17.08
CA LYS A 318 4.10 31.09 16.29
C LYS A 318 2.64 30.76 16.09
#